data_91332583d9d2c0f0090f5d857a1a4041
#
_entry.id   91332583d9d2c0f0090f5d857a1a4041
#
_cell.length_a   1.000
_cell.length_b   1.000
_cell.length_c   1.000
_cell.angle_alpha   90.00
_cell.angle_beta   90.00
_cell.angle_gamma   90.00
#
_symmetry.space_group_name_H-M   'P 1'
#
loop_
_entity.id
_entity.type
_entity.pdbx_description
1 polymer ?
#
loop_
_entity_poly.entity_id
_entity_poly.type
_entity_poly.pdbx_seq_one_letter_code
_entity_poly.pdbx_strand_id
1 'polypeptide(L)'
;KDFGMGVGFNTTAKSSGSKEYAQSVIENALKKAFAPEFLNRVDDVIIFESLDKDDILKIIDIELSKLYKRIESLGYKIELTIAAKEFIAEKGWDAAFGARPLKRAIQKYLEDPLAEEIIKDRIKEGEVIHIDFDKDAQEIIIEPKKPEVEKDKPAEKNS
;
A
#
# COMPACT_ATOMS: atom_id res chain seq x y z
N LYS A 1 1.94 43.19 30.53
CA LYS A 1 1.03 42.03 30.65
C LYS A 1 1.36 41.08 29.52
N ASP A 2 2.13 40.09 29.91
CA ASP A 2 2.68 39.07 29.01
C ASP A 2 1.69 38.01 28.70
N PHE A 3 1.56 37.66 27.45
CA PHE A 3 1.04 36.35 27.00
C PHE A 3 1.74 35.98 25.70
N GLY A 4 2.67 35.05 25.78
CA GLY A 4 3.37 34.56 24.60
C GLY A 4 4.23 33.34 24.90
N MET A 5 3.62 32.25 25.40
CA MET A 5 4.32 30.98 25.41
C MET A 5 3.80 30.14 24.24
N GLY A 6 4.55 30.19 23.14
CA GLY A 6 4.41 29.29 22.02
C GLY A 6 4.73 27.86 22.44
N VAL A 7 3.72 27.02 22.53
CA VAL A 7 3.86 25.58 22.74
C VAL A 7 4.31 24.95 21.43
N GLY A 8 5.61 24.82 21.24
CA GLY A 8 6.17 24.01 20.16
C GLY A 8 5.90 22.53 20.42
N PHE A 9 4.98 21.96 19.68
CA PHE A 9 4.71 20.52 19.71
C PHE A 9 5.81 19.78 18.93
N ASN A 10 6.76 19.21 19.66
CA ASN A 10 7.65 18.18 19.11
C ASN A 10 6.87 16.88 18.94
N THR A 11 6.44 16.62 17.71
CA THR A 11 5.61 15.45 17.35
C THR A 11 6.34 14.12 17.46
N THR A 12 7.65 14.08 17.39
CA THR A 12 8.47 12.85 17.49
C THR A 12 8.59 12.28 18.91
N ALA A 13 8.57 13.13 19.93
CA ALA A 13 8.65 12.67 21.33
C ALA A 13 7.31 12.14 21.88
N LYS A 14 6.18 12.47 21.22
CA LYS A 14 4.86 12.00 21.65
C LYS A 14 4.53 10.58 21.19
N SER A 15 5.16 10.07 20.13
CA SER A 15 4.88 8.73 19.63
C SER A 15 5.52 7.63 20.47
N SER A 16 6.75 7.84 20.98
CA SER A 16 7.43 6.86 21.85
C SER A 16 6.77 6.74 23.23
N GLY A 17 6.46 7.85 23.87
CA GLY A 17 5.77 7.84 25.17
C GLY A 17 4.34 7.26 25.11
N SER A 18 3.66 7.39 23.96
CA SER A 18 2.36 6.79 23.72
C SER A 18 2.43 5.26 23.59
N LYS A 19 3.47 4.74 22.95
CA LYS A 19 3.69 3.28 22.78
C LYS A 19 4.03 2.60 24.10
N GLU A 20 4.97 3.15 24.86
CA GLU A 20 5.34 2.64 26.18
C GLU A 20 4.15 2.66 27.16
N TYR A 21 3.35 3.73 27.12
CA TYR A 21 2.13 3.81 27.93
C TYR A 21 1.11 2.74 27.51
N ALA A 22 0.86 2.55 26.22
CA ALA A 22 -0.05 1.53 25.72
C ALA A 22 0.42 0.12 26.11
N GLN A 23 1.71 -0.15 26.00
CA GLN A 23 2.30 -1.41 26.41
C GLN A 23 2.09 -1.66 27.92
N SER A 24 2.36 -0.68 28.78
CA SER A 24 2.16 -0.81 30.23
C SER A 24 0.69 -1.05 30.60
N VAL A 25 -0.25 -0.43 29.89
CA VAL A 25 -1.69 -0.65 30.07
C VAL A 25 -2.08 -2.09 29.72
N ILE A 26 -1.57 -2.61 28.59
CA ILE A 26 -1.82 -3.99 28.17
C ILE A 26 -1.23 -4.99 29.16
N GLU A 27 0.02 -4.80 29.60
CA GLU A 27 0.66 -5.66 30.60
C GLU A 27 -0.11 -5.68 31.92
N ASN A 28 -0.59 -4.52 32.38
CA ASN A 28 -1.41 -4.42 33.59
C ASN A 28 -2.78 -5.09 33.39
N ALA A 29 -3.38 -5.01 32.22
CA ALA A 29 -4.62 -5.70 31.90
C ALA A 29 -4.43 -7.23 31.89
N LEU A 30 -3.33 -7.71 31.31
CA LEU A 30 -2.98 -9.13 31.33
C LEU A 30 -2.80 -9.66 32.75
N LYS A 31 -2.06 -8.93 33.61
CA LYS A 31 -1.88 -9.31 35.04
C LYS A 31 -3.18 -9.33 35.84
N LYS A 32 -4.19 -8.57 35.43
CA LYS A 32 -5.54 -8.60 36.05
C LYS A 32 -6.42 -9.70 35.49
N ALA A 33 -6.26 -10.05 34.21
CA ALA A 33 -7.11 -11.02 33.54
C ALA A 33 -6.67 -12.48 33.74
N PHE A 34 -5.38 -12.71 33.94
CA PHE A 34 -4.79 -14.04 34.07
C PHE A 34 -4.10 -14.24 35.40
N ALA A 35 -4.18 -15.46 35.91
CA ALA A 35 -3.49 -15.85 37.15
C ALA A 35 -1.96 -15.79 36.94
N PRO A 36 -1.18 -15.43 38.00
CA PRO A 36 0.28 -15.38 37.92
C PRO A 36 0.91 -16.71 37.47
N GLU A 37 0.35 -17.81 37.87
CA GLU A 37 0.80 -19.16 37.46
C GLU A 37 0.68 -19.40 35.98
N PHE A 38 -0.34 -18.84 35.32
CA PHE A 38 -0.52 -18.90 33.89
C PHE A 38 0.51 -18.00 33.17
N LEU A 39 0.67 -16.75 33.62
CA LEU A 39 1.61 -15.80 33.02
C LEU A 39 3.06 -16.29 33.13
N ASN A 40 3.43 -17.00 34.20
CA ASN A 40 4.77 -17.59 34.36
C ASN A 40 5.07 -18.74 33.38
N ARG A 41 4.07 -19.25 32.66
CA ARG A 41 4.22 -20.28 31.62
C ARG A 41 4.18 -19.71 30.20
N VAL A 42 3.95 -18.39 30.07
CA VAL A 42 3.99 -17.68 28.78
C VAL A 42 5.43 -17.24 28.55
N ASP A 43 6.02 -17.68 27.45
CA ASP A 43 7.41 -17.38 27.11
C ASP A 43 7.56 -15.92 26.67
N ASP A 44 6.57 -15.38 25.93
CA ASP A 44 6.60 -14.01 25.43
C ASP A 44 5.19 -13.46 25.17
N VAL A 45 5.05 -12.12 25.21
CA VAL A 45 3.82 -11.39 24.89
C VAL A 45 4.10 -10.45 23.73
N ILE A 46 3.60 -10.80 22.55
CA ILE A 46 3.78 -10.02 21.34
C ILE A 46 2.61 -9.07 21.14
N ILE A 47 2.88 -7.77 21.09
CA ILE A 47 1.90 -6.73 20.84
C ILE A 47 1.99 -6.30 19.38
N PHE A 48 0.90 -6.47 18.63
CA PHE A 48 0.81 -5.98 17.26
C PHE A 48 0.33 -4.53 17.25
N GLU A 49 1.08 -3.68 16.55
CA GLU A 49 0.69 -2.29 16.33
C GLU A 49 -0.32 -2.18 15.19
N SER A 50 -1.06 -1.06 15.16
CA SER A 50 -1.92 -0.73 14.03
C SER A 50 -1.05 -0.38 12.82
N LEU A 51 -1.48 -0.83 11.63
CA LEU A 51 -0.80 -0.52 10.38
C LEU A 51 -1.00 0.95 10.00
N ASP A 52 0.06 1.61 9.60
CA ASP A 52 0.02 2.94 9.01
C ASP A 52 -0.09 2.88 7.46
N LYS A 53 -0.18 4.05 6.81
CA LYS A 53 -0.28 4.13 5.35
C LYS A 53 0.92 3.50 4.65
N ASP A 54 2.12 3.69 5.19
CA ASP A 54 3.36 3.17 4.60
C ASP A 54 3.43 1.66 4.72
N ASP A 55 2.94 1.09 5.81
CA ASP A 55 2.84 -0.35 5.98
C ASP A 55 1.84 -0.97 5.02
N ILE A 56 0.70 -0.31 4.79
CA ILE A 56 -0.28 -0.74 3.78
C ILE A 56 0.33 -0.76 2.39
N LEU A 57 1.10 0.27 2.01
CA LEU A 57 1.78 0.30 0.70
C LEU A 57 2.80 -0.83 0.55
N LYS A 58 3.57 -1.15 1.60
CA LYS A 58 4.48 -2.32 1.59
C LYS A 58 3.72 -3.64 1.42
N ILE A 59 2.58 -3.79 2.10
CA ILE A 59 1.74 -5.00 1.97
C ILE A 59 1.19 -5.12 0.54
N ILE A 60 0.77 -4.00 -0.06
CA ILE A 60 0.36 -3.97 -1.47
C ILE A 60 1.49 -4.46 -2.37
N ASP A 61 2.71 -3.97 -2.21
CA ASP A 61 3.85 -4.37 -3.05
C ASP A 61 4.12 -5.88 -2.93
N ILE A 62 3.96 -6.47 -1.75
CA ILE A 62 4.06 -7.92 -1.54
C ILE A 62 2.97 -8.68 -2.31
N GLU A 63 1.72 -8.26 -2.20
CA GLU A 63 0.62 -8.92 -2.92
C GLU A 63 0.72 -8.71 -4.44
N LEU A 64 1.06 -7.51 -4.89
CA LEU A 64 1.26 -7.21 -6.31
C LEU A 64 2.44 -8.00 -6.92
N SER A 65 3.49 -8.30 -6.14
CA SER A 65 4.60 -9.11 -6.63
C SER A 65 4.17 -10.49 -7.12
N LYS A 66 3.14 -11.07 -6.50
CA LYS A 66 2.55 -12.35 -6.91
C LYS A 66 1.78 -12.21 -8.22
N LEU A 67 1.03 -11.12 -8.35
CA LEU A 67 0.31 -10.80 -9.57
C LEU A 67 1.28 -10.56 -10.74
N TYR A 68 2.31 -9.77 -10.53
CA TYR A 68 3.32 -9.49 -11.56
C TYR A 68 3.95 -10.76 -12.11
N LYS A 69 4.40 -11.67 -11.24
CA LYS A 69 4.96 -12.97 -11.66
C LYS A 69 3.98 -13.79 -12.49
N ARG A 70 2.68 -13.79 -12.11
CA ARG A 70 1.64 -14.52 -12.86
C ARG A 70 1.41 -13.91 -14.24
N ILE A 71 1.31 -12.59 -14.32
CA ILE A 71 1.11 -11.88 -15.59
C ILE A 71 2.35 -11.98 -16.49
N GLU A 72 3.55 -11.92 -15.92
CA GLU A 72 4.81 -12.12 -16.66
C GLU A 72 4.90 -13.54 -17.24
N SER A 73 4.44 -14.55 -16.51
CA SER A 73 4.39 -15.94 -17.01
C SER A 73 3.41 -16.12 -18.18
N LEU A 74 2.45 -15.21 -18.35
CA LEU A 74 1.53 -15.15 -19.49
C LEU A 74 2.06 -14.31 -20.66
N GLY A 75 3.29 -13.79 -20.57
CA GLY A 75 3.92 -13.00 -21.63
C GLY A 75 3.66 -11.50 -21.57
N TYR A 76 3.04 -10.99 -20.50
CA TYR A 76 2.74 -9.57 -20.34
C TYR A 76 3.63 -8.93 -19.27
N LYS A 77 3.78 -7.61 -19.34
CA LYS A 77 4.41 -6.79 -18.28
C LYS A 77 3.45 -5.73 -17.80
N ILE A 78 3.52 -5.41 -16.50
CA ILE A 78 2.65 -4.40 -15.88
C ILE A 78 3.49 -3.29 -15.28
N GLU A 79 3.11 -2.05 -15.54
CA GLU A 79 3.59 -0.87 -14.84
C GLU A 79 2.41 -0.19 -14.14
N LEU A 80 2.44 -0.18 -12.82
CA LEU A 80 1.41 0.42 -11.98
C LEU A 80 1.89 1.75 -11.42
N THR A 81 1.10 2.82 -11.62
CA THR A 81 1.43 4.14 -11.06
C THR A 81 1.24 4.18 -9.54
N ILE A 82 1.87 5.17 -8.90
CA ILE A 82 1.70 5.40 -7.46
C ILE A 82 0.24 5.76 -7.16
N ALA A 83 -0.42 6.54 -8.03
CA ALA A 83 -1.81 6.92 -7.87
C ALA A 83 -2.75 5.70 -7.86
N ALA A 84 -2.53 4.75 -8.76
CA ALA A 84 -3.29 3.50 -8.80
C ALA A 84 -3.03 2.63 -7.55
N LYS A 85 -1.79 2.56 -7.07
CA LYS A 85 -1.47 1.86 -5.80
C LYS A 85 -2.17 2.50 -4.61
N GLU A 86 -2.15 3.83 -4.49
CA GLU A 86 -2.81 4.56 -3.41
C GLU A 86 -4.33 4.36 -3.42
N PHE A 87 -4.94 4.36 -4.60
CA PHE A 87 -6.36 4.04 -4.74
C PHE A 87 -6.69 2.62 -4.25
N ILE A 88 -5.90 1.62 -4.66
CA ILE A 88 -6.08 0.24 -4.20
C ILE A 88 -5.88 0.15 -2.68
N ALA A 89 -4.89 0.89 -2.13
CA ALA A 89 -4.65 0.98 -0.69
C ALA A 89 -5.88 1.49 0.05
N GLU A 90 -6.46 2.59 -0.43
CA GLU A 90 -7.65 3.19 0.16
C GLU A 90 -8.85 2.24 0.14
N LYS A 91 -9.08 1.54 -0.98
CA LYS A 91 -10.16 0.57 -1.12
C LYS A 91 -9.91 -0.75 -0.38
N GLY A 92 -8.65 -1.06 -0.11
CA GLY A 92 -8.23 -2.30 0.53
C GLY A 92 -7.93 -2.18 2.03
N TRP A 93 -8.06 -0.98 2.61
CA TRP A 93 -7.88 -0.75 4.03
C TRP A 93 -9.21 -0.53 4.76
N ASP A 94 -9.32 -1.09 5.95
CA ASP A 94 -10.48 -0.94 6.83
C ASP A 94 -10.00 -0.77 8.28
N ALA A 95 -10.61 0.17 9.01
CA ALA A 95 -10.21 0.48 10.38
C ALA A 95 -10.37 -0.70 11.35
N ALA A 96 -11.35 -1.58 11.11
CA ALA A 96 -11.64 -2.74 11.96
C ALA A 96 -10.86 -3.99 11.52
N PHE A 97 -10.62 -4.15 10.21
CA PHE A 97 -10.02 -5.35 9.63
C PHE A 97 -8.59 -5.15 9.12
N GLY A 98 -8.08 -3.91 9.16
CA GLY A 98 -6.75 -3.54 8.67
C GLY A 98 -6.59 -3.80 7.18
N ALA A 99 -5.52 -4.48 6.78
CA ALA A 99 -5.21 -4.80 5.38
C ALA A 99 -5.90 -6.09 4.85
N ARG A 100 -6.75 -6.75 5.63
CA ARG A 100 -7.43 -7.99 5.18
C ARG A 100 -8.27 -7.83 3.91
N PRO A 101 -8.98 -6.70 3.68
CA PRO A 101 -9.74 -6.48 2.45
C PRO A 101 -8.86 -6.23 1.23
N LEU A 102 -7.55 -5.95 1.40
CA LEU A 102 -6.64 -5.56 0.32
C LEU A 102 -6.59 -6.55 -0.83
N LYS A 103 -6.57 -7.84 -0.52
CA LYS A 103 -6.57 -8.89 -1.55
C LYS A 103 -7.82 -8.84 -2.44
N ARG A 104 -8.99 -8.56 -1.84
CA ARG A 104 -10.25 -8.39 -2.59
C ARG A 104 -10.24 -7.10 -3.42
N ALA A 105 -9.62 -6.03 -2.88
CA ALA A 105 -9.48 -4.78 -3.62
C ALA A 105 -8.58 -4.97 -4.85
N ILE A 106 -7.44 -5.63 -4.71
CA ILE A 106 -6.56 -5.98 -5.84
C ILE A 106 -7.31 -6.80 -6.87
N GLN A 107 -8.03 -7.83 -6.44
CA GLN A 107 -8.82 -8.65 -7.36
C GLN A 107 -9.84 -7.81 -8.12
N LYS A 108 -10.71 -7.08 -7.41
CA LYS A 108 -11.83 -6.34 -7.99
C LYS A 108 -11.39 -5.16 -8.87
N TYR A 109 -10.37 -4.40 -8.44
CA TYR A 109 -10.01 -3.15 -9.12
C TYR A 109 -8.82 -3.30 -10.07
N LEU A 110 -8.10 -4.42 -10.03
CA LEU A 110 -6.94 -4.65 -10.86
C LEU A 110 -7.03 -5.96 -11.65
N GLU A 111 -7.15 -7.13 -10.98
CA GLU A 111 -7.10 -8.42 -11.66
C GLU A 111 -8.27 -8.64 -12.62
N ASP A 112 -9.50 -8.40 -12.17
CA ASP A 112 -10.70 -8.62 -12.98
C ASP A 112 -10.74 -7.68 -14.20
N PRO A 113 -10.53 -6.34 -14.09
CA PRO A 113 -10.47 -5.47 -15.24
C PRO A 113 -9.32 -5.79 -16.20
N LEU A 114 -8.13 -6.15 -15.66
CA LEU A 114 -6.99 -6.54 -16.48
C LEU A 114 -7.28 -7.81 -17.29
N ALA A 115 -7.91 -8.80 -16.67
CA ALA A 115 -8.31 -10.02 -17.35
C ALA A 115 -9.33 -9.73 -18.48
N GLU A 116 -10.27 -8.80 -18.26
CA GLU A 116 -11.20 -8.38 -19.32
C GLU A 116 -10.49 -7.74 -20.51
N GLU A 117 -9.51 -6.86 -20.28
CA GLU A 117 -8.78 -6.20 -21.38
C GLU A 117 -7.93 -7.20 -22.19
N ILE A 118 -7.34 -8.18 -21.52
CA ILE A 118 -6.61 -9.28 -22.19
C ILE A 118 -7.57 -10.16 -23.00
N ILE A 119 -8.72 -10.57 -22.42
CA ILE A 119 -9.71 -11.41 -23.10
C ILE A 119 -10.33 -10.71 -24.33
N LYS A 120 -10.51 -9.39 -24.24
CA LYS A 120 -11.01 -8.57 -25.35
C LYS A 120 -9.96 -8.33 -26.45
N ASP A 121 -8.78 -8.91 -26.34
CA ASP A 121 -7.65 -8.77 -27.27
C ASP A 121 -7.22 -7.29 -27.51
N ARG A 122 -7.43 -6.44 -26.49
CA ARG A 122 -7.02 -5.04 -26.53
C ARG A 122 -5.55 -4.84 -26.19
N ILE A 123 -4.97 -5.84 -25.52
CA ILE A 123 -3.58 -5.87 -25.10
C ILE A 123 -2.95 -7.14 -25.69
N LYS A 124 -1.88 -6.97 -26.45
CA LYS A 124 -1.20 -8.08 -27.11
C LYS A 124 -0.08 -8.64 -26.25
N GLU A 125 0.19 -9.93 -26.40
CA GLU A 125 1.32 -10.58 -25.76
C GLU A 125 2.63 -9.86 -26.09
N GLY A 126 3.45 -9.59 -25.08
CA GLY A 126 4.70 -8.83 -25.19
C GLY A 126 4.55 -7.33 -24.97
N GLU A 127 3.35 -6.79 -24.91
CA GLU A 127 3.13 -5.38 -24.60
C GLU A 127 3.29 -5.10 -23.09
N VAL A 128 3.68 -3.86 -22.78
CA VAL A 128 3.69 -3.35 -21.41
C VAL A 128 2.33 -2.72 -21.11
N ILE A 129 1.69 -3.19 -20.09
CA ILE A 129 0.39 -2.71 -19.64
C ILE A 129 0.61 -1.58 -18.65
N HIS A 130 0.18 -0.38 -19.00
CA HIS A 130 0.21 0.77 -18.11
C HIS A 130 -1.11 0.85 -17.34
N ILE A 131 -1.00 0.93 -16.02
CA ILE A 131 -2.15 0.99 -15.12
C ILE A 131 -2.06 2.27 -14.30
N ASP A 132 -3.04 3.14 -14.48
CA ASP A 132 -3.14 4.43 -13.81
C ASP A 132 -4.49 4.60 -13.12
N PHE A 133 -4.65 5.67 -12.38
CA PHE A 133 -5.89 6.05 -11.70
C PHE A 133 -6.39 7.39 -12.21
N ASP A 134 -7.58 7.38 -12.81
CA ASP A 134 -8.29 8.60 -13.17
C ASP A 134 -9.00 9.18 -11.94
N LYS A 135 -8.56 10.37 -11.53
CA LYS A 135 -9.12 11.07 -10.37
C LYS A 135 -10.51 11.65 -10.64
N ASP A 136 -10.79 11.96 -11.89
CA ASP A 136 -12.07 12.57 -12.28
C ASP A 136 -13.16 11.49 -12.40
N ALA A 137 -12.84 10.38 -13.05
CA ALA A 137 -13.72 9.23 -13.19
C ALA A 137 -13.73 8.32 -11.94
N GLN A 138 -12.76 8.45 -11.02
CA GLN A 138 -12.57 7.57 -9.85
C GLN A 138 -12.42 6.09 -10.21
N GLU A 139 -11.72 5.80 -11.32
CA GLU A 139 -11.56 4.46 -11.88
C GLU A 139 -10.10 4.16 -12.22
N ILE A 140 -9.75 2.88 -12.24
CA ILE A 140 -8.47 2.40 -12.74
C ILE A 140 -8.54 2.37 -14.27
N ILE A 141 -7.55 2.96 -14.90
CA ILE A 141 -7.32 2.92 -16.35
C ILE A 141 -6.27 1.86 -16.66
N ILE A 142 -6.55 1.00 -17.62
CA ILE A 142 -5.66 -0.06 -18.08
C ILE A 142 -5.48 0.11 -19.59
N GLU A 143 -4.28 0.46 -20.01
CA GLU A 143 -3.97 0.72 -21.41
C GLU A 143 -2.61 0.11 -21.81
N PRO A 144 -2.44 -0.32 -23.07
CA PRO A 144 -1.12 -0.67 -23.55
C PRO A 144 -0.23 0.57 -23.55
N LYS A 145 0.99 0.46 -23.02
CA LYS A 145 1.97 1.56 -23.02
C LYS A 145 2.34 1.87 -24.47
N LYS A 146 1.99 3.05 -24.93
CA LYS A 146 2.45 3.55 -26.24
C LYS A 146 3.98 3.63 -26.20
N PRO A 147 4.69 3.20 -27.27
CA PRO A 147 6.12 3.40 -27.34
C PRO A 147 6.42 4.90 -27.20
N GLU A 148 7.27 5.26 -26.26
CA GLU A 148 7.79 6.63 -26.14
C GLU A 148 8.49 6.93 -27.48
N VAL A 149 7.92 7.84 -28.26
CA VAL A 149 8.62 8.42 -29.40
C VAL A 149 9.77 9.23 -28.79
N GLU A 150 10.99 8.70 -28.87
CA GLU A 150 12.19 9.47 -28.57
C GLU A 150 12.09 10.79 -29.35
N LYS A 151 11.88 11.90 -28.62
CA LYS A 151 12.00 13.22 -29.20
C LYS A 151 13.47 13.38 -29.57
N ASP A 152 13.74 13.25 -30.87
CA ASP A 152 15.02 13.57 -31.49
C ASP A 152 15.60 14.84 -30.86
N LYS A 153 16.78 14.71 -30.27
CA LYS A 153 17.63 15.85 -29.94
C LYS A 153 17.93 16.57 -31.24
N PRO A 154 17.68 17.88 -31.34
CA PRO A 154 18.09 18.61 -32.52
C PRO A 154 19.61 18.52 -32.67
N ALA A 155 20.04 18.05 -33.82
CA ALA A 155 21.45 18.00 -34.20
C ALA A 155 22.03 19.43 -34.15
N GLU A 156 23.01 19.63 -33.27
CA GLU A 156 23.88 20.79 -33.31
C GLU A 156 24.60 20.84 -34.68
N LYS A 157 24.20 21.77 -35.50
CA LYS A 157 24.98 22.14 -36.71
C LYS A 157 26.16 22.98 -36.23
N ASN A 158 27.33 22.37 -36.17
CA ASN A 158 28.60 23.09 -36.23
C ASN A 158 28.77 23.72 -37.62
N SER A 159 28.92 25.03 -37.62
CA SER A 159 29.62 25.80 -38.67
C SER A 159 30.50 26.79 -37.99
#